data_d0a6744f0348961bc19fae7b4a72d550
#
_entry.id   d0a6744f0348961bc19fae7b4a72d550
#
_cell.length_a   1.000
_cell.length_b   1.000
_cell.length_c   1.000
_cell.angle_alpha   90.00
_cell.angle_beta   90.00
_cell.angle_gamma   90.00
#
_symmetry.space_group_name_H-M   'P 1'
#
loop_
_entity.id
_entity.type
_entity.pdbx_description
1 polymer ?
#
loop_
_entity_poly.entity_id
_entity_poly.type
_entity_poly.pdbx_seq_one_letter_code
_entity_poly.pdbx_strand_id
1 'polypeptide(L)'
;SFLLTRHNSVPSASAASSTDVPASSTTPAANTAASSVAASEPENTAPTNALGLTAAEAQAILNDPLMILVNHTNKMPDNYTFDTKECGSSTSVNKTLQTVACDAFLEMQKAAAADGVTVWMQSGYRSVKYQTNLYEKKTQYYRDQGYDEATAKEKAAAIVNPPGYSEHNCGLAADLNSPEHTGLDEGFENTAAFRWLCEHAGEYGFILRYPKGAEDKTEITYEPWHWRYVGTENAARINASGLCFEDYIAAVQVIAAEG
;
A
#
# COMPACT_ATOMS: atom_id res chain seq x y z
N SER A 1 19.48 -18.29 -46.19
CA SER A 1 20.90 -18.69 -46.39
C SER A 1 21.82 -17.75 -45.66
N PHE A 2 22.76 -18.39 -44.91
CA PHE A 2 23.96 -17.87 -44.21
C PHE A 2 23.68 -17.23 -42.86
N LEU A 3 23.88 -17.83 -41.72
CA LEU A 3 25.05 -18.53 -41.05
C LEU A 3 26.29 -17.65 -40.88
N LEU A 4 26.69 -17.45 -39.65
CA LEU A 4 27.98 -17.60 -38.99
C LEU A 4 28.13 -16.58 -37.84
N THR A 5 28.04 -16.97 -36.58
CA THR A 5 28.98 -17.60 -35.60
C THR A 5 30.29 -16.87 -35.34
N ARG A 6 30.52 -16.71 -34.06
CA ARG A 6 31.72 -16.88 -33.20
C ARG A 6 32.11 -15.62 -32.42
N HIS A 7 32.17 -15.70 -31.15
CA HIS A 7 33.01 -16.33 -30.13
C HIS A 7 34.05 -15.39 -29.52
N ASN A 8 34.08 -15.43 -28.17
CA ASN A 8 35.24 -15.34 -27.24
C ASN A 8 35.70 -13.90 -26.86
N SER A 9 36.12 -13.58 -25.68
CA SER A 9 36.61 -14.34 -24.52
C SER A 9 36.72 -13.41 -23.31
N VAL A 10 36.59 -13.96 -22.13
CA VAL A 10 37.04 -13.41 -20.84
C VAL A 10 38.58 -13.48 -20.79
N PRO A 11 39.27 -12.63 -20.04
CA PRO A 11 40.02 -13.20 -18.96
C PRO A 11 39.88 -12.54 -17.59
N SER A 12 40.09 -13.39 -16.65
CA SER A 12 40.13 -13.34 -15.21
C SER A 12 41.50 -12.90 -14.67
N ALA A 13 41.45 -12.59 -13.35
CA ALA A 13 42.55 -12.63 -12.37
C ALA A 13 43.43 -11.38 -12.23
N SER A 14 43.90 -10.96 -11.09
CA SER A 14 44.22 -11.58 -9.81
C SER A 14 44.86 -10.55 -8.87
N ALA A 15 44.54 -10.65 -7.59
CA ALA A 15 45.37 -10.72 -6.39
C ALA A 15 46.03 -9.45 -5.82
N ALA A 16 45.62 -9.08 -4.63
CA ALA A 16 46.27 -9.25 -3.30
C ALA A 16 47.46 -8.33 -2.96
N SER A 17 47.37 -7.65 -1.82
CA SER A 17 48.30 -7.71 -0.65
C SER A 17 48.00 -6.56 0.31
N SER A 18 47.51 -6.74 1.49
CA SER A 18 48.00 -6.79 2.86
C SER A 18 49.15 -5.87 3.21
N THR A 19 48.95 -5.08 4.29
CA THR A 19 49.85 -4.82 5.46
C THR A 19 49.13 -3.82 6.37
N ASP A 20 48.80 -4.15 7.54
CA ASP A 20 49.42 -4.21 8.86
C ASP A 20 49.22 -2.95 9.72
N VAL A 21 48.80 -3.23 10.95
CA VAL A 21 48.51 -2.42 12.14
C VAL A 21 49.87 -1.96 12.77
N PRO A 22 49.94 -0.90 13.63
CA PRO A 22 49.82 -1.23 15.04
C PRO A 22 49.01 -0.26 15.93
N ALA A 23 48.53 -0.84 17.00
CA ALA A 23 47.97 -0.23 18.18
C ALA A 23 49.00 0.53 19.02
N SER A 24 48.53 1.56 19.73
CA SER A 24 49.10 1.87 21.04
C SER A 24 48.13 2.61 21.95
N SER A 25 47.99 2.04 23.09
CA SER A 25 47.30 2.39 24.32
C SER A 25 47.79 3.68 24.96
N THR A 26 46.89 4.40 25.67
CA THR A 26 47.11 4.86 27.05
C THR A 26 45.84 5.48 27.62
N THR A 27 45.34 4.90 28.71
CA THR A 27 44.60 5.57 29.79
C THR A 27 45.62 5.90 30.89
N PRO A 28 45.40 6.91 31.79
CA PRO A 28 44.44 6.81 32.86
C PRO A 28 43.88 8.11 33.50
N ALA A 29 42.93 7.89 34.40
CA ALA A 29 42.60 8.52 35.68
C ALA A 29 41.72 9.77 35.74
N ALA A 30 40.53 9.54 36.19
CA ALA A 30 39.80 9.92 37.41
C ALA A 30 39.99 11.38 37.93
N ASN A 31 38.87 12.09 38.09
CA ASN A 31 38.46 12.55 39.41
C ASN A 31 37.00 13.04 39.49
N THR A 32 36.31 12.54 40.46
CA THR A 32 35.13 12.86 41.22
C THR A 32 34.65 14.31 41.24
N ALA A 33 33.32 14.51 41.12
CA ALA A 33 32.48 14.99 42.23
C ALA A 33 31.00 15.04 41.85
N ALA A 34 30.21 14.56 42.75
CA ALA A 34 28.76 14.42 42.75
C ALA A 34 28.03 15.78 42.75
N SER A 35 26.85 15.84 42.13
CA SER A 35 25.64 16.28 42.81
C SER A 35 24.39 15.84 42.08
N SER A 36 23.60 15.08 42.80
CA SER A 36 22.30 14.59 42.49
C SER A 36 21.27 15.73 42.41
N VAL A 37 20.44 15.74 41.38
CA VAL A 37 19.01 15.98 41.54
C VAL A 37 18.30 15.07 40.52
N ALA A 38 17.71 14.01 40.98
CA ALA A 38 16.80 13.19 40.24
C ALA A 38 15.48 13.97 40.09
N ALA A 39 15.17 14.36 38.87
CA ALA A 39 13.80 14.58 38.48
C ALA A 39 13.36 13.30 37.75
N SER A 40 12.65 12.44 38.47
CA SER A 40 11.94 11.32 37.91
C SER A 40 10.79 11.85 37.06
N GLU A 41 10.94 11.81 35.72
CA GLU A 41 9.80 11.78 34.85
C GLU A 41 9.01 10.50 35.14
N PRO A 42 7.67 10.56 35.17
CA PRO A 42 6.89 9.34 35.28
C PRO A 42 7.08 8.55 33.98
N GLU A 43 7.78 7.42 34.06
CA GLU A 43 7.71 6.38 33.06
C GLU A 43 6.25 5.97 32.91
N ASN A 44 5.59 6.50 31.90
CA ASN A 44 4.31 5.98 31.42
C ASN A 44 4.61 4.66 30.69
N THR A 45 4.86 3.61 31.42
CA THR A 45 4.94 2.24 30.92
C THR A 45 3.52 1.71 30.68
N ALA A 46 2.82 2.27 29.69
CA ALA A 46 1.74 1.55 29.05
C ALA A 46 2.37 0.31 28.36
N PRO A 47 1.75 -0.88 28.43
CA PRO A 47 2.28 -2.05 27.78
C PRO A 47 2.40 -1.75 26.28
N THR A 48 3.61 -1.79 25.74
CA THR A 48 3.88 -1.63 24.33
C THR A 48 3.34 -2.86 23.59
N ASN A 49 2.17 -2.72 22.96
CA ASN A 49 1.67 -3.71 22.02
C ASN A 49 2.57 -3.74 20.77
N ALA A 50 2.37 -4.75 19.90
CA ALA A 50 3.20 -4.96 18.71
C ALA A 50 3.24 -3.76 17.74
N LEU A 51 2.23 -2.86 17.81
CA LEU A 51 2.17 -1.64 16.99
C LEU A 51 2.73 -0.41 17.70
N GLY A 52 3.08 -0.50 18.98
CA GLY A 52 3.58 0.64 19.76
C GLY A 52 2.55 1.76 19.98
N LEU A 53 1.25 1.46 19.87
CA LEU A 53 0.15 2.42 20.02
C LEU A 53 -0.41 2.43 21.43
N THR A 54 -0.80 3.59 21.92
CA THR A 54 -1.71 3.70 23.05
C THR A 54 -3.16 3.45 22.62
N ALA A 55 -4.05 3.13 23.55
CA ALA A 55 -5.48 2.98 23.27
C ALA A 55 -6.09 4.26 22.67
N ALA A 56 -5.66 5.43 23.16
CA ALA A 56 -6.12 6.72 22.62
C ALA A 56 -5.70 6.93 21.16
N GLU A 57 -4.46 6.59 20.79
CA GLU A 57 -3.98 6.66 19.40
C GLU A 57 -4.71 5.65 18.52
N ALA A 58 -4.93 4.43 19.02
CA ALA A 58 -5.71 3.42 18.32
C ALA A 58 -7.15 3.90 18.06
N GLN A 59 -7.80 4.51 19.06
CA GLN A 59 -9.13 5.08 18.90
C GLN A 59 -9.14 6.24 17.90
N ALA A 60 -8.10 7.08 17.88
CA ALA A 60 -7.97 8.17 16.91
C ALA A 60 -7.84 7.63 15.48
N ILE A 61 -7.07 6.54 15.27
CA ILE A 61 -6.95 5.86 13.97
C ILE A 61 -8.32 5.32 13.51
N LEU A 62 -9.07 4.66 14.40
CA LEU A 62 -10.40 4.12 14.06
C LEU A 62 -11.44 5.21 13.75
N ASN A 63 -11.27 6.40 14.28
CA ASN A 63 -12.14 7.55 14.03
C ASN A 63 -11.72 8.37 12.80
N ASP A 64 -10.55 8.09 12.22
CA ASP A 64 -10.10 8.76 11.01
C ASP A 64 -10.92 8.27 9.80
N PRO A 65 -11.65 9.16 9.09
CA PRO A 65 -12.44 8.78 7.93
C PRO A 65 -11.60 8.19 6.78
N LEU A 66 -10.28 8.44 6.74
CA LEU A 66 -9.37 7.84 5.77
C LEU A 66 -9.11 6.36 6.06
N MET A 67 -9.32 5.93 7.31
CA MET A 67 -9.09 4.57 7.76
C MET A 67 -10.33 3.67 7.70
N ILE A 68 -11.39 4.14 7.05
CA ILE A 68 -12.59 3.33 6.84
C ILE A 68 -12.23 2.02 6.13
N LEU A 69 -12.55 0.89 6.75
CA LEU A 69 -12.40 -0.43 6.13
C LEU A 69 -13.64 -0.75 5.31
N VAL A 70 -13.47 -0.88 4.00
CA VAL A 70 -14.50 -1.30 3.04
C VAL A 70 -13.99 -2.54 2.33
N ASN A 71 -14.66 -3.67 2.55
CA ASN A 71 -14.29 -4.97 1.97
C ASN A 71 -15.53 -5.89 1.93
N HIS A 72 -15.38 -7.18 1.64
CA HIS A 72 -16.52 -8.13 1.50
C HIS A 72 -17.47 -8.18 2.70
N THR A 73 -16.99 -7.87 3.90
CA THR A 73 -17.79 -7.91 5.14
C THR A 73 -18.17 -6.54 5.66
N ASN A 74 -17.46 -5.49 5.24
CA ASN A 74 -17.66 -4.11 5.68
C ASN A 74 -18.14 -3.25 4.52
N LYS A 75 -19.45 -3.01 4.48
CA LYS A 75 -20.06 -2.11 3.47
C LYS A 75 -19.71 -0.65 3.78
N MET A 76 -19.44 0.14 2.76
CA MET A 76 -19.36 1.59 2.88
C MET A 76 -20.69 2.13 3.47
N PRO A 77 -20.67 2.97 4.52
CA PRO A 77 -21.88 3.53 5.10
C PRO A 77 -22.69 4.32 4.06
N ASP A 78 -24.02 4.18 4.09
CA ASP A 78 -24.90 4.82 3.11
C ASP A 78 -24.86 6.37 3.21
N ASN A 79 -24.46 6.91 4.37
CA ASN A 79 -24.28 8.34 4.63
C ASN A 79 -22.84 8.82 4.46
N TYR A 80 -21.93 7.97 3.92
CA TYR A 80 -20.54 8.37 3.69
C TYR A 80 -20.48 9.37 2.53
N THR A 81 -20.09 10.58 2.82
CA THR A 81 -20.02 11.69 1.86
C THR A 81 -18.62 12.29 1.83
N PHE A 82 -18.19 12.73 0.68
CA PHE A 82 -16.86 13.32 0.47
C PHE A 82 -16.87 14.20 -0.79
N ASP A 83 -15.97 15.16 -0.82
CA ASP A 83 -15.69 15.93 -2.02
C ASP A 83 -14.71 15.22 -2.93
N THR A 84 -14.93 15.33 -4.24
CA THR A 84 -14.05 14.73 -5.25
C THR A 84 -13.35 15.77 -6.09
N LYS A 85 -12.15 15.43 -6.56
CA LYS A 85 -11.35 16.23 -7.49
C LYS A 85 -10.90 15.36 -8.66
N GLU A 86 -10.85 15.95 -9.85
CA GLU A 86 -10.29 15.29 -11.03
C GLU A 86 -8.76 15.32 -10.99
N CYS A 87 -8.12 14.15 -11.09
CA CYS A 87 -6.68 13.98 -11.14
C CYS A 87 -6.22 12.92 -12.15
N GLY A 88 -7.15 12.26 -12.83
CA GLY A 88 -6.84 11.34 -13.91
C GLY A 88 -6.49 12.04 -15.23
N SER A 89 -5.84 11.31 -16.10
CA SER A 89 -5.53 11.75 -17.47
C SER A 89 -6.69 11.46 -18.43
N SER A 90 -6.52 11.84 -19.71
CA SER A 90 -7.48 11.52 -20.79
C SER A 90 -7.67 10.00 -20.99
N THR A 91 -6.70 9.17 -20.57
CA THR A 91 -6.76 7.71 -20.67
C THR A 91 -7.44 7.05 -19.47
N SER A 92 -7.67 7.77 -18.37
CA SER A 92 -8.33 7.24 -17.18
C SER A 92 -9.81 6.96 -17.47
N VAL A 93 -10.30 5.81 -17.01
CA VAL A 93 -11.74 5.44 -17.09
C VAL A 93 -12.56 6.23 -16.08
N ASN A 94 -12.09 6.29 -14.83
CA ASN A 94 -12.65 7.12 -13.76
C ASN A 94 -11.56 8.06 -13.26
N LYS A 95 -11.79 9.37 -13.35
CA LYS A 95 -10.74 10.39 -13.24
C LYS A 95 -10.66 11.07 -11.90
N THR A 96 -11.57 10.75 -10.98
CA THR A 96 -11.69 11.47 -9.70
C THR A 96 -11.28 10.58 -8.53
N LEU A 97 -10.79 11.23 -7.48
CA LEU A 97 -10.61 10.66 -6.14
C LEU A 97 -11.23 11.63 -5.13
N GLN A 98 -11.29 11.26 -3.85
CA GLN A 98 -11.46 12.26 -2.79
C GLN A 98 -10.40 13.35 -2.97
N THR A 99 -10.75 14.59 -2.68
CA THR A 99 -9.85 15.75 -2.91
C THR A 99 -8.48 15.53 -2.27
N VAL A 100 -8.43 15.05 -1.02
CA VAL A 100 -7.17 14.79 -0.29
C VAL A 100 -6.33 13.70 -0.97
N ALA A 101 -6.95 12.60 -1.40
CA ALA A 101 -6.26 11.52 -2.09
C ALA A 101 -5.80 11.95 -3.50
N CYS A 102 -6.59 12.77 -4.17
CA CYS A 102 -6.24 13.34 -5.47
C CYS A 102 -5.00 14.24 -5.38
N ASP A 103 -4.96 15.16 -4.39
CA ASP A 103 -3.81 16.05 -4.19
C ASP A 103 -2.55 15.25 -3.89
N ALA A 104 -2.63 14.25 -3.02
CA ALA A 104 -1.53 13.34 -2.70
C ALA A 104 -1.07 12.54 -3.94
N PHE A 105 -2.01 12.04 -4.76
CA PHE A 105 -1.67 11.33 -6.00
C PHE A 105 -0.93 12.22 -7.00
N LEU A 106 -1.34 13.47 -7.17
CA LEU A 106 -0.68 14.41 -8.08
C LEU A 106 0.76 14.72 -7.64
N GLU A 107 1.01 14.90 -6.34
CA GLU A 107 2.36 15.08 -5.81
C GLU A 107 3.20 13.80 -5.96
N MET A 108 2.63 12.62 -5.70
CA MET A 108 3.28 11.33 -5.92
C MET A 108 3.66 11.15 -7.41
N GLN A 109 2.73 11.43 -8.32
CA GLN A 109 2.98 11.35 -9.76
C GLN A 109 4.10 12.30 -10.23
N LYS A 110 4.13 13.50 -9.68
CA LYS A 110 5.18 14.50 -9.96
C LYS A 110 6.55 14.05 -9.44
N ALA A 111 6.61 13.46 -8.25
CA ALA A 111 7.84 12.92 -7.69
C ALA A 111 8.36 11.72 -8.52
N ALA A 112 7.48 10.78 -8.88
CA ALA A 112 7.84 9.68 -9.77
C ALA A 112 8.41 10.18 -11.11
N ALA A 113 7.78 11.20 -11.69
CA ALA A 113 8.26 11.82 -12.93
C ALA A 113 9.64 12.48 -12.79
N ALA A 114 9.94 13.07 -11.63
CA ALA A 114 11.26 13.64 -11.34
C ALA A 114 12.35 12.56 -11.28
N ASP A 115 11.99 11.35 -10.86
CA ASP A 115 12.86 10.16 -10.86
C ASP A 115 12.85 9.40 -12.21
N GLY A 116 12.21 9.98 -13.24
CA GLY A 116 12.14 9.38 -14.58
C GLY A 116 11.13 8.25 -14.71
N VAL A 117 10.22 8.09 -13.74
CA VAL A 117 9.20 7.05 -13.71
C VAL A 117 7.83 7.65 -14.03
N THR A 118 7.10 7.01 -14.93
CA THR A 118 5.75 7.46 -15.29
C THR A 118 4.70 6.58 -14.63
N VAL A 119 3.85 7.18 -13.80
CA VAL A 119 2.70 6.53 -13.15
C VAL A 119 1.42 7.16 -13.68
N TRP A 120 0.48 6.34 -14.14
CA TRP A 120 -0.84 6.76 -14.56
C TRP A 120 -1.92 6.21 -13.63
N MET A 121 -2.97 6.98 -13.40
CA MET A 121 -4.20 6.47 -12.79
C MET A 121 -5.13 5.98 -13.90
N GLN A 122 -5.41 4.69 -13.92
CA GLN A 122 -6.36 4.08 -14.85
C GLN A 122 -7.80 4.24 -14.35
N SER A 123 -8.04 4.05 -13.06
CA SER A 123 -9.37 4.13 -12.47
C SER A 123 -9.31 4.64 -11.03
N GLY A 124 -10.11 5.63 -10.71
CA GLY A 124 -10.29 6.18 -9.37
C GLY A 124 -11.67 5.87 -8.79
N TYR A 125 -12.38 6.91 -8.33
CA TYR A 125 -13.72 6.79 -7.76
C TYR A 125 -14.69 6.12 -8.72
N ARG A 126 -15.45 5.15 -8.19
CA ARG A 126 -16.54 4.46 -8.90
C ARG A 126 -17.83 4.64 -8.11
N SER A 127 -18.89 5.15 -8.74
CA SER A 127 -20.20 5.15 -8.10
C SER A 127 -20.65 3.71 -7.82
N VAL A 128 -21.50 3.52 -6.82
CA VAL A 128 -22.09 2.20 -6.52
C VAL A 128 -22.79 1.63 -7.74
N LYS A 129 -23.50 2.47 -8.54
CA LYS A 129 -24.12 2.04 -9.80
C LYS A 129 -23.10 1.55 -10.84
N TYR A 130 -21.96 2.23 -10.96
CA TYR A 130 -20.89 1.78 -11.86
C TYR A 130 -20.32 0.44 -11.39
N GLN A 131 -20.07 0.30 -10.08
CA GLN A 131 -19.59 -0.95 -9.48
C GLN A 131 -20.57 -2.11 -9.68
N THR A 132 -21.88 -1.85 -9.59
CA THR A 132 -22.93 -2.85 -9.91
C THR A 132 -22.71 -3.41 -11.32
N ASN A 133 -22.57 -2.53 -12.31
CA ASN A 133 -22.39 -2.95 -13.69
C ASN A 133 -21.10 -3.78 -13.91
N LEU A 134 -20.01 -3.43 -13.21
CA LEU A 134 -18.75 -4.18 -13.28
C LEU A 134 -18.91 -5.57 -12.67
N TYR A 135 -19.51 -5.65 -11.49
CA TYR A 135 -19.75 -6.91 -10.79
C TYR A 135 -20.67 -7.85 -11.57
N GLU A 136 -21.76 -7.32 -12.11
CA GLU A 136 -22.69 -8.10 -12.95
C GLU A 136 -22.01 -8.62 -14.23
N LYS A 137 -21.21 -7.79 -14.91
CA LYS A 137 -20.44 -8.21 -16.09
C LYS A 137 -19.46 -9.33 -15.75
N LYS A 138 -18.74 -9.22 -14.61
CA LYS A 138 -17.81 -10.26 -14.18
C LYS A 138 -18.55 -11.54 -13.79
N THR A 139 -19.69 -11.43 -13.11
CA THR A 139 -20.55 -12.59 -12.80
C THR A 139 -21.06 -13.27 -14.07
N GLN A 140 -21.51 -12.48 -15.06
CA GLN A 140 -21.96 -13.03 -16.34
C GLN A 140 -20.83 -13.75 -17.08
N TYR A 141 -19.61 -13.19 -17.07
CA TYR A 141 -18.44 -13.85 -17.66
C TYR A 141 -18.22 -15.26 -17.10
N TYR A 142 -18.40 -15.48 -15.78
CA TYR A 142 -18.27 -16.80 -15.18
C TYR A 142 -19.48 -17.71 -15.49
N ARG A 143 -20.70 -17.17 -15.57
CA ARG A 143 -21.87 -17.94 -16.05
C ARG A 143 -21.67 -18.46 -17.47
N ASP A 144 -21.12 -17.64 -18.35
CA ASP A 144 -20.82 -18.02 -19.74
C ASP A 144 -19.76 -19.12 -19.83
N GLN A 145 -18.95 -19.31 -18.78
CA GLN A 145 -18.01 -20.44 -18.64
C GLN A 145 -18.66 -21.70 -18.02
N GLY A 146 -19.97 -21.68 -17.74
CA GLY A 146 -20.71 -22.82 -17.24
C GLY A 146 -20.80 -22.97 -15.73
N TYR A 147 -20.35 -21.94 -14.96
CA TYR A 147 -20.52 -21.93 -13.50
C TYR A 147 -21.99 -21.61 -13.15
N ASP A 148 -22.47 -22.21 -12.06
CA ASP A 148 -23.78 -21.86 -11.48
C ASP A 148 -23.74 -20.43 -10.89
N GLU A 149 -24.92 -19.87 -10.58
CA GLU A 149 -25.08 -18.49 -10.11
C GLU A 149 -24.27 -18.18 -8.84
N ALA A 150 -24.25 -19.10 -7.86
CA ALA A 150 -23.55 -18.89 -6.60
C ALA A 150 -22.04 -18.87 -6.81
N THR A 151 -21.51 -19.86 -7.52
CA THR A 151 -20.10 -19.98 -7.86
C THR A 151 -19.63 -18.82 -8.75
N ALA A 152 -20.47 -18.39 -9.72
CA ALA A 152 -20.15 -17.26 -10.58
C ALA A 152 -20.01 -15.95 -9.79
N LYS A 153 -20.89 -15.72 -8.82
CA LYS A 153 -20.83 -14.55 -7.92
C LYS A 153 -19.59 -14.59 -7.01
N GLU A 154 -19.30 -15.73 -6.42
CA GLU A 154 -18.12 -15.93 -5.58
C GLU A 154 -16.83 -15.64 -6.36
N LYS A 155 -16.70 -16.22 -7.55
CA LYS A 155 -15.53 -15.97 -8.42
C LYS A 155 -15.45 -14.52 -8.89
N ALA A 156 -16.58 -13.88 -9.16
CA ALA A 156 -16.61 -12.46 -9.51
C ALA A 156 -16.16 -11.60 -8.33
N ALA A 157 -16.64 -11.89 -7.11
CA ALA A 157 -16.31 -11.15 -5.91
C ALA A 157 -14.82 -11.17 -5.56
N ALA A 158 -14.12 -12.27 -5.86
CA ALA A 158 -12.67 -12.38 -5.65
C ALA A 158 -11.83 -11.43 -6.54
N ILE A 159 -12.44 -10.79 -7.55
CA ILE A 159 -11.75 -9.89 -8.50
C ILE A 159 -12.41 -8.51 -8.53
N VAL A 160 -13.73 -8.47 -8.42
CA VAL A 160 -14.52 -7.23 -8.45
C VAL A 160 -15.44 -7.22 -7.25
N ASN A 161 -15.11 -6.41 -6.25
CA ASN A 161 -15.95 -6.29 -5.06
C ASN A 161 -17.41 -6.01 -5.40
N PRO A 162 -18.36 -6.59 -4.64
CA PRO A 162 -19.79 -6.27 -4.77
C PRO A 162 -20.07 -4.76 -4.59
N PRO A 163 -21.22 -4.26 -5.12
CA PRO A 163 -21.57 -2.84 -5.00
C PRO A 163 -21.70 -2.38 -3.55
N GLY A 164 -21.00 -1.29 -3.19
CA GLY A 164 -20.93 -0.77 -1.83
C GLY A 164 -19.86 -1.43 -0.95
N TYR A 165 -19.19 -2.47 -1.44
CA TYR A 165 -18.10 -3.17 -0.76
C TYR A 165 -16.74 -2.95 -1.44
N SER A 166 -16.65 -2.00 -2.36
CA SER A 166 -15.42 -1.61 -3.05
C SER A 166 -14.86 -0.31 -2.48
N GLU A 167 -13.56 -0.24 -2.22
CA GLU A 167 -12.88 0.98 -1.78
C GLU A 167 -12.94 2.10 -2.84
N HIS A 168 -13.09 1.77 -4.11
CA HIS A 168 -13.36 2.76 -5.14
C HIS A 168 -14.66 3.53 -4.90
N ASN A 169 -15.64 2.93 -4.18
CA ASN A 169 -16.88 3.63 -3.84
C ASN A 169 -16.68 4.74 -2.79
N CYS A 170 -15.63 4.67 -2.00
CA CYS A 170 -15.28 5.76 -1.08
C CYS A 170 -14.25 6.76 -1.65
N GLY A 171 -13.82 6.60 -2.89
CA GLY A 171 -12.92 7.55 -3.56
C GLY A 171 -11.49 7.60 -3.00
N LEU A 172 -11.09 6.57 -2.23
CA LEU A 172 -9.76 6.47 -1.61
C LEU A 172 -8.84 5.46 -2.31
N ALA A 173 -9.36 4.73 -3.30
CA ALA A 173 -8.58 3.75 -4.05
C ALA A 173 -8.33 4.20 -5.49
N ALA A 174 -7.15 3.92 -5.98
CA ALA A 174 -6.71 4.17 -7.35
C ALA A 174 -6.09 2.91 -7.96
N ASP A 175 -6.58 2.52 -9.14
CA ASP A 175 -5.90 1.53 -9.98
C ASP A 175 -4.84 2.27 -10.82
N LEU A 176 -3.57 1.93 -10.61
CA LEU A 176 -2.42 2.56 -11.23
C LEU A 176 -1.80 1.65 -12.30
N ASN A 177 -1.28 2.25 -13.34
CA ASN A 177 -0.50 1.58 -14.37
C ASN A 177 0.60 2.51 -14.91
N SER A 178 1.26 2.10 -15.98
CA SER A 178 2.34 2.86 -16.61
C SER A 178 2.39 2.62 -18.11
N PRO A 179 3.16 3.43 -18.89
CA PRO A 179 3.41 3.14 -20.30
C PRO A 179 4.06 1.77 -20.55
N GLU A 180 4.81 1.25 -19.56
CA GLU A 180 5.46 -0.06 -19.68
C GLU A 180 4.45 -1.21 -19.64
N HIS A 181 3.33 -1.01 -18.89
CA HIS A 181 2.27 -1.99 -18.75
C HIS A 181 0.94 -1.28 -18.51
N THR A 182 0.09 -1.24 -19.51
CA THR A 182 -1.19 -0.52 -19.47
C THR A 182 -2.36 -1.37 -18.98
N GLY A 183 -2.17 -2.68 -18.83
CA GLY A 183 -3.15 -3.61 -18.26
C GLY A 183 -3.26 -3.47 -16.74
N LEU A 184 -4.42 -3.90 -16.20
CA LEU A 184 -4.62 -4.11 -14.77
C LEU A 184 -4.55 -5.62 -14.51
N ASP A 185 -3.34 -6.14 -14.50
CA ASP A 185 -3.00 -7.53 -14.24
C ASP A 185 -1.63 -7.62 -13.56
N GLU A 186 -1.23 -8.83 -13.16
CA GLU A 186 0.00 -9.06 -12.42
C GLU A 186 1.28 -8.62 -13.16
N GLY A 187 1.21 -8.46 -14.49
CA GLY A 187 2.35 -7.96 -15.28
C GLY A 187 2.85 -6.58 -14.86
N PHE A 188 2.00 -5.76 -14.23
CA PHE A 188 2.38 -4.45 -13.71
C PHE A 188 3.51 -4.54 -12.66
N GLU A 189 3.59 -5.62 -11.89
CA GLU A 189 4.65 -5.82 -10.88
C GLU A 189 6.08 -5.79 -11.47
N ASN A 190 6.23 -6.07 -12.76
CA ASN A 190 7.53 -6.11 -13.43
C ASN A 190 8.00 -4.73 -13.94
N THR A 191 7.21 -3.67 -13.76
CA THR A 191 7.52 -2.31 -14.23
C THR A 191 8.41 -1.53 -13.26
N ALA A 192 9.08 -0.50 -13.79
CA ALA A 192 9.78 0.48 -12.94
C ALA A 192 8.79 1.26 -12.07
N ALA A 193 7.59 1.51 -12.58
CA ALA A 193 6.52 2.20 -11.86
C ALA A 193 6.10 1.45 -10.59
N PHE A 194 5.88 0.14 -10.67
CA PHE A 194 5.51 -0.65 -9.48
C PHE A 194 6.63 -0.68 -8.44
N ARG A 195 7.89 -0.85 -8.87
CA ARG A 195 9.04 -0.81 -7.93
C ARG A 195 9.13 0.53 -7.21
N TRP A 196 9.01 1.63 -7.96
CA TRP A 196 9.01 2.97 -7.39
C TRP A 196 7.85 3.17 -6.39
N LEU A 197 6.65 2.72 -6.74
CA LEU A 197 5.49 2.79 -5.85
C LEU A 197 5.69 1.99 -4.55
N CYS A 198 6.28 0.80 -4.62
CA CYS A 198 6.58 0.00 -3.42
C CYS A 198 7.55 0.73 -2.48
N GLU A 199 8.48 1.53 -3.01
CA GLU A 199 9.48 2.25 -2.25
C GLU A 199 8.95 3.59 -1.71
N HIS A 200 8.11 4.30 -2.47
CA HIS A 200 7.80 5.71 -2.21
C HIS A 200 6.32 6.03 -1.97
N ALA A 201 5.37 5.19 -2.40
CA ALA A 201 3.95 5.54 -2.30
C ALA A 201 3.48 5.84 -0.86
N GLY A 202 4.11 5.20 0.14
CA GLY A 202 3.84 5.46 1.56
C GLY A 202 4.14 6.89 1.99
N GLU A 203 5.14 7.54 1.39
CA GLU A 203 5.49 8.94 1.63
C GLU A 203 4.37 9.91 1.22
N TYR A 204 3.50 9.45 0.31
CA TYR A 204 2.33 10.18 -0.19
C TYR A 204 1.02 9.64 0.37
N GLY A 205 1.09 8.73 1.35
CA GLY A 205 -0.09 8.21 2.04
C GLY A 205 -0.81 7.06 1.34
N PHE A 206 -0.18 6.41 0.35
CA PHE A 206 -0.74 5.25 -0.34
C PHE A 206 -0.08 3.96 0.11
N ILE A 207 -0.88 2.89 0.23
CA ILE A 207 -0.43 1.53 0.51
C ILE A 207 -0.82 0.58 -0.63
N LEU A 208 -0.01 -0.45 -0.86
CA LEU A 208 -0.40 -1.58 -1.70
C LEU A 208 -1.49 -2.37 -0.97
N ARG A 209 -2.71 -2.32 -1.49
CA ARG A 209 -3.90 -2.75 -0.74
C ARG A 209 -4.06 -4.26 -0.67
N TYR A 210 -3.75 -4.95 -1.75
CA TYR A 210 -3.92 -6.40 -1.91
C TYR A 210 -2.58 -7.07 -2.23
N PRO A 211 -1.67 -7.18 -1.22
CA PRO A 211 -0.35 -7.76 -1.40
C PRO A 211 -0.41 -9.29 -1.54
N LYS A 212 0.61 -9.88 -2.15
CA LYS A 212 0.77 -11.34 -2.24
C LYS A 212 0.81 -11.98 -0.86
N GLY A 213 0.10 -13.09 -0.71
CA GLY A 213 0.05 -13.87 0.53
C GLY A 213 -0.93 -13.34 1.58
N ALA A 214 -1.77 -12.34 1.22
CA ALA A 214 -2.82 -11.82 2.07
C ALA A 214 -4.23 -12.14 1.54
N GLU A 215 -4.35 -12.98 0.53
CA GLU A 215 -5.62 -13.29 -0.16
C GLU A 215 -6.65 -13.92 0.78
N ASP A 216 -6.22 -14.71 1.76
CA ASP A 216 -7.07 -15.30 2.80
C ASP A 216 -7.61 -14.28 3.81
N LYS A 217 -7.02 -13.08 3.89
CA LYS A 217 -7.42 -11.98 4.76
C LYS A 217 -8.23 -10.92 4.03
N THR A 218 -7.78 -10.57 2.84
CA THR A 218 -8.40 -9.53 2.03
C THR A 218 -9.57 -10.03 1.20
N GLU A 219 -9.67 -11.36 0.98
CA GLU A 219 -10.65 -12.04 0.11
C GLU A 219 -10.56 -11.58 -1.35
N ILE A 220 -9.47 -10.87 -1.71
CA ILE A 220 -9.16 -10.40 -3.07
C ILE A 220 -7.82 -11.01 -3.49
N THR A 221 -7.73 -11.40 -4.75
CA THR A 221 -6.49 -11.85 -5.38
C THR A 221 -5.44 -10.73 -5.35
N TYR A 222 -4.16 -11.10 -5.50
CA TYR A 222 -3.09 -10.12 -5.60
C TYR A 222 -3.34 -9.08 -6.72
N GLU A 223 -3.28 -7.79 -6.37
CA GLU A 223 -3.50 -6.68 -7.29
C GLU A 223 -2.39 -5.64 -7.20
N PRO A 224 -1.29 -5.75 -7.96
CA PRO A 224 -0.19 -4.80 -7.94
C PRO A 224 -0.60 -3.38 -8.37
N TRP A 225 -1.70 -3.24 -9.09
CA TRP A 225 -2.24 -1.96 -9.56
C TRP A 225 -3.10 -1.21 -8.54
N HIS A 226 -3.63 -1.88 -7.48
CA HIS A 226 -4.61 -1.31 -6.58
C HIS A 226 -3.95 -0.68 -5.34
N TRP A 227 -3.98 0.65 -5.29
CA TRP A 227 -3.36 1.44 -4.25
C TRP A 227 -4.42 2.20 -3.45
N ARG A 228 -4.34 2.10 -2.11
CA ARG A 228 -5.28 2.72 -1.18
C ARG A 228 -4.63 3.90 -0.46
N TYR A 229 -5.31 5.06 -0.49
CA TYR A 229 -4.93 6.22 0.30
C TYR A 229 -5.45 6.08 1.75
N VAL A 230 -4.57 6.29 2.71
CA VAL A 230 -4.82 6.21 4.15
C VAL A 230 -4.19 7.40 4.91
N GLY A 231 -3.56 8.35 4.20
CA GLY A 231 -2.75 9.41 4.78
C GLY A 231 -1.33 8.97 5.11
N THR A 232 -0.40 9.91 5.14
CA THR A 232 1.05 9.62 5.24
C THR A 232 1.43 8.93 6.55
N GLU A 233 0.87 9.37 7.66
CA GLU A 233 1.15 8.81 8.99
C GLU A 233 0.65 7.36 9.09
N ASN A 234 -0.58 7.09 8.66
CA ASN A 234 -1.15 5.75 8.66
C ASN A 234 -0.44 4.83 7.67
N ALA A 235 -0.06 5.32 6.49
CA ALA A 235 0.73 4.55 5.52
C ALA A 235 2.08 4.12 6.10
N ALA A 236 2.79 5.03 6.77
CA ALA A 236 4.04 4.71 7.44
C ALA A 236 3.87 3.62 8.52
N ARG A 237 2.82 3.72 9.35
CA ARG A 237 2.51 2.73 10.39
C ARG A 237 2.15 1.36 9.80
N ILE A 238 1.30 1.32 8.77
CA ILE A 238 0.89 0.08 8.11
C ILE A 238 2.10 -0.60 7.48
N ASN A 239 2.90 0.13 6.71
CA ASN A 239 4.09 -0.41 6.05
C ASN A 239 5.12 -0.92 7.07
N ALA A 240 5.33 -0.19 8.18
CA ALA A 240 6.23 -0.61 9.25
C ALA A 240 5.75 -1.89 9.98
N SER A 241 4.42 -2.10 10.07
CA SER A 241 3.84 -3.27 10.72
C SER A 241 3.99 -4.56 9.89
N GLY A 242 4.12 -4.44 8.56
CA GLY A 242 4.10 -5.56 7.63
C GLY A 242 2.76 -6.29 7.53
N LEU A 243 1.69 -5.73 8.11
CA LEU A 243 0.33 -6.29 8.07
C LEU A 243 -0.42 -5.83 6.83
N CYS A 244 -1.34 -6.67 6.32
CA CYS A 244 -2.35 -6.19 5.40
C CYS A 244 -3.34 -5.26 6.14
N PHE A 245 -4.16 -4.51 5.38
CA PHE A 245 -5.01 -3.49 5.99
C PHE A 245 -6.06 -4.08 6.93
N GLU A 246 -6.62 -5.24 6.63
CA GLU A 246 -7.55 -5.97 7.51
C GLU A 246 -6.92 -6.31 8.86
N ASP A 247 -5.76 -6.96 8.84
CA ASP A 247 -5.06 -7.36 10.06
C ASP A 247 -4.58 -6.15 10.87
N TYR A 248 -4.17 -5.07 10.18
CA TYR A 248 -3.81 -3.81 10.85
C TYR A 248 -5.01 -3.20 11.58
N ILE A 249 -6.16 -3.06 10.93
CA ILE A 249 -7.39 -2.54 11.56
C ILE A 249 -7.83 -3.44 12.72
N ALA A 250 -7.78 -4.75 12.56
CA ALA A 250 -8.12 -5.69 13.64
C ALA A 250 -7.19 -5.51 14.85
N ALA A 251 -5.89 -5.37 14.65
CA ALA A 251 -4.93 -5.12 15.73
C ALA A 251 -5.20 -3.76 16.42
N VAL A 252 -5.49 -2.72 15.65
CA VAL A 252 -5.85 -1.39 16.19
C VAL A 252 -7.13 -1.46 17.02
N GLN A 253 -8.14 -2.23 16.60
CA GLN A 253 -9.39 -2.43 17.35
C GLN A 253 -9.15 -3.11 18.71
N VAL A 254 -8.27 -4.11 18.74
CA VAL A 254 -7.89 -4.77 20.01
C VAL A 254 -7.25 -3.77 20.97
N ILE A 255 -6.28 -2.99 20.50
CA ILE A 255 -5.58 -1.99 21.32
C ILE A 255 -6.54 -0.92 21.84
N ALA A 256 -7.45 -0.44 20.99
CA ALA A 256 -8.45 0.57 21.39
C ALA A 256 -9.41 0.06 22.48
N ALA A 257 -9.67 -1.25 22.52
CA ALA A 257 -10.55 -1.88 23.50
C ALA A 257 -9.89 -2.12 24.87
N GLU A 258 -8.57 -2.03 24.97
CA GLU A 258 -7.80 -2.22 26.21
C GLU A 258 -7.71 -0.96 27.08
N GLY A 259 -8.20 0.16 26.63
CA GLY A 259 -8.19 1.46 27.32
C GLY A 259 -9.56 1.89 27.75
#